data_3dc02a2a635f9d03f41036ec505ee353
#
_entry.id   3dc02a2a635f9d03f41036ec505ee353
#
_cell.length_a   1.000
_cell.length_b   1.000
_cell.length_c   1.000
_cell.angle_alpha   90.00
_cell.angle_beta   90.00
_cell.angle_gamma   90.00
#
_symmetry.space_group_name_H-M   'P 1'
#
loop_
_entity.id
_entity.type
_entity.pdbx_description
1 polymer ?
#
loop_
_entity_poly.entity_id
_entity_poly.type
_entity_poly.pdbx_seq_one_letter_code
_entity_poly.pdbx_strand_id
1 'polypeptide(L)'
;MEYRIEADSSKGMKVPVTIYADDGLIQKMMMDRTIKQAINVSTLPGIQQHSVVLPDGHEGYGFPVGGVAAMDAEEGMISPGGVGYDINCGVRLIRTNLREEQVRPKLNDLVNDLFKSIPSGVGSKGAIRLNQSELDEVLVRGVRWAIEHGYGTNDDADVCEENGQMANADPNKVSDKARKRGAPQLGSLGSGNHFLEVQRVEEIHDEEAAKRMGIQKGNVTILIHCGSRGFGHQVCSDYLRISEQAQSKYKINLADRELACVPNTSEEGESYRAAMFAALNFAWSNRQMITHLSLIHISEPTRPERRADAGGMVK
;
A
#
# COMPACT_ATOMS: atom_id res chain seq x y z
N MET A 1 22.86 6.13 -9.79
CA MET A 1 23.52 7.46 -9.67
C MET A 1 22.57 8.41 -8.96
N GLU A 2 23.08 9.51 -8.47
CA GLU A 2 22.30 10.59 -7.85
C GLU A 2 22.36 11.81 -8.77
N TYR A 3 21.18 12.31 -9.16
CA TYR A 3 21.03 13.57 -9.89
C TYR A 3 20.42 14.60 -8.96
N ARG A 4 20.85 15.85 -9.06
CA ARG A 4 20.38 16.93 -8.20
C ARG A 4 19.94 18.15 -9.00
N ILE A 5 18.82 18.73 -8.62
CA ILE A 5 18.34 20.02 -9.12
C ILE A 5 18.36 20.96 -7.91
N GLU A 6 19.20 21.98 -7.98
CA GLU A 6 19.32 22.95 -6.90
C GLU A 6 18.04 23.77 -6.73
N ALA A 7 17.79 24.20 -5.49
CA ALA A 7 16.62 24.99 -5.17
C ALA A 7 16.66 26.34 -5.91
N ASP A 8 15.58 26.65 -6.61
CA ASP A 8 15.39 27.88 -7.35
C ASP A 8 14.24 28.70 -6.73
N SER A 9 14.57 29.75 -6.00
CA SER A 9 13.58 30.60 -5.34
C SER A 9 12.65 31.30 -6.31
N SER A 10 13.09 31.55 -7.55
CA SER A 10 12.25 32.15 -8.60
C SER A 10 11.09 31.24 -9.02
N LYS A 11 11.27 29.92 -8.83
CA LYS A 11 10.25 28.88 -9.04
C LYS A 11 9.48 28.53 -7.75
N GLY A 12 9.77 29.21 -6.63
CA GLY A 12 9.16 28.93 -5.33
C GLY A 12 9.67 27.70 -4.63
N MET A 13 10.77 27.07 -5.15
CA MET A 13 11.38 25.91 -4.51
C MET A 13 11.97 26.27 -3.15
N LYS A 14 11.69 25.48 -2.13
CA LYS A 14 12.18 25.64 -0.76
C LYS A 14 13.35 24.71 -0.46
N VAL A 15 13.40 23.60 -1.14
CA VAL A 15 14.44 22.57 -1.03
C VAL A 15 14.86 22.08 -2.43
N PRO A 16 16.07 21.52 -2.57
CA PRO A 16 16.48 20.89 -3.83
C PRO A 16 15.69 19.61 -4.11
N VAL A 17 15.75 19.15 -5.36
CA VAL A 17 15.26 17.84 -5.77
C VAL A 17 16.43 16.89 -5.91
N THR A 18 16.32 15.69 -5.34
CA THR A 18 17.31 14.61 -5.50
C THR A 18 16.64 13.42 -6.19
N ILE A 19 17.25 12.92 -7.25
CA ILE A 19 16.72 11.82 -8.07
C ILE A 19 17.73 10.68 -8.07
N TYR A 20 17.30 9.50 -7.64
CA TYR A 20 18.10 8.27 -7.71
C TYR A 20 17.72 7.49 -8.96
N ALA A 21 18.60 7.49 -9.96
CA ALA A 21 18.34 6.84 -11.23
C ALA A 21 19.67 6.46 -11.93
N ASP A 22 19.62 5.52 -12.85
CA ASP A 22 20.65 5.37 -13.88
C ASP A 22 20.33 6.24 -15.11
N ASP A 23 21.23 6.24 -16.11
CA ASP A 23 21.07 7.06 -17.31
C ASP A 23 19.81 6.70 -18.12
N GLY A 24 19.40 5.44 -18.09
CA GLY A 24 18.20 4.99 -18.79
C GLY A 24 16.90 5.41 -18.09
N LEU A 25 16.90 5.34 -16.75
CA LEU A 25 15.76 5.72 -15.93
C LEU A 25 15.54 7.23 -15.94
N ILE A 26 16.61 8.04 -15.79
CA ILE A 26 16.49 9.49 -15.81
C ILE A 26 15.93 10.00 -17.15
N GLN A 27 16.32 9.39 -18.27
CA GLN A 27 15.76 9.73 -19.58
C GLN A 27 14.26 9.47 -19.64
N LYS A 28 13.78 8.36 -19.08
CA LYS A 28 12.34 8.07 -19.01
C LYS A 28 11.59 9.10 -18.15
N MET A 29 12.13 9.44 -16.97
CA MET A 29 11.55 10.45 -16.07
C MET A 29 11.50 11.85 -16.70
N MET A 30 12.39 12.14 -17.66
CA MET A 30 12.37 13.40 -18.43
C MET A 30 11.31 13.43 -19.53
N MET A 31 10.78 12.26 -19.92
CA MET A 31 9.78 12.16 -21.00
C MET A 31 8.34 12.42 -20.52
N ASP A 32 8.10 12.37 -19.21
CA ASP A 32 6.80 12.63 -18.60
C ASP A 32 6.88 13.79 -17.57
N ARG A 33 5.87 13.95 -16.72
CA ARG A 33 5.82 15.03 -15.72
C ARG A 33 6.57 14.74 -14.43
N THR A 34 7.27 13.61 -14.28
CA THR A 34 7.92 13.17 -13.03
C THR A 34 8.81 14.24 -12.42
N ILE A 35 9.74 14.77 -13.20
CA ILE A 35 10.70 15.80 -12.71
C ILE A 35 9.96 17.10 -12.39
N LYS A 36 9.00 17.51 -13.21
CA LYS A 36 8.17 18.68 -12.94
C LYS A 36 7.36 18.52 -11.65
N GLN A 37 6.78 17.37 -11.43
CA GLN A 37 6.06 17.07 -10.19
C GLN A 37 6.98 17.12 -8.97
N ALA A 38 8.20 16.56 -9.05
CA ALA A 38 9.19 16.64 -7.97
C ALA A 38 9.58 18.10 -7.65
N ILE A 39 9.73 18.95 -8.67
CA ILE A 39 9.96 20.39 -8.50
C ILE A 39 8.76 21.05 -7.82
N ASN A 40 7.53 20.73 -8.24
CA ASN A 40 6.34 21.28 -7.62
C ASN A 40 6.23 20.86 -6.13
N VAL A 41 6.56 19.61 -5.80
CA VAL A 41 6.60 19.10 -4.41
C VAL A 41 7.60 19.91 -3.57
N SER A 42 8.77 20.28 -4.12
CA SER A 42 9.78 21.08 -3.41
C SER A 42 9.31 22.49 -3.01
N THR A 43 8.16 22.94 -3.54
CA THR A 43 7.55 24.24 -3.20
C THR A 43 6.62 24.19 -1.99
N LEU A 44 6.26 23.00 -1.49
CA LEU A 44 5.28 22.84 -0.41
C LEU A 44 5.76 23.49 0.90
N PRO A 45 4.87 24.16 1.63
CA PRO A 45 5.22 24.70 2.97
C PRO A 45 5.64 23.58 3.92
N GLY A 46 6.72 23.83 4.66
CA GLY A 46 7.24 22.90 5.67
C GLY A 46 7.95 21.65 5.12
N ILE A 47 8.20 21.58 3.80
CA ILE A 47 9.05 20.52 3.26
C ILE A 47 10.47 20.62 3.79
N GLN A 48 11.08 19.49 4.15
CA GLN A 48 12.39 19.38 4.76
C GLN A 48 13.41 18.77 3.78
N GLN A 49 14.64 19.22 3.89
CA GLN A 49 15.83 18.69 3.21
C GLN A 49 15.73 18.60 1.67
N HIS A 50 14.96 17.66 1.14
CA HIS A 50 14.87 17.37 -0.29
C HIS A 50 13.46 16.91 -0.70
N SER A 51 13.07 17.22 -1.94
CA SER A 51 12.08 16.42 -2.66
C SER A 51 12.82 15.29 -3.37
N VAL A 52 12.53 14.02 -3.02
CA VAL A 52 13.28 12.85 -3.52
C VAL A 52 12.45 12.10 -4.54
N VAL A 53 13.11 11.57 -5.60
CA VAL A 53 12.52 10.61 -6.54
C VAL A 53 13.38 9.35 -6.55
N LEU A 54 12.76 8.21 -6.29
CA LEU A 54 13.38 6.88 -6.29
C LEU A 54 13.46 6.30 -7.71
N PRO A 55 14.22 5.19 -7.93
CA PRO A 55 14.43 4.62 -9.26
C PRO A 55 13.18 4.18 -10.01
N ASP A 56 12.09 3.88 -9.31
CA ASP A 56 10.77 3.57 -9.88
C ASP A 56 9.95 4.81 -10.24
N GLY A 57 10.55 6.00 -10.22
CA GLY A 57 9.90 7.28 -10.46
C GLY A 57 9.19 7.37 -11.81
N HIS A 58 7.92 7.75 -11.77
CA HIS A 58 7.11 8.05 -12.95
C HIS A 58 5.98 9.03 -12.59
N GLU A 59 5.31 9.56 -13.61
CA GLU A 59 4.22 10.52 -13.42
C GLU A 59 3.10 9.95 -12.55
N GLY A 60 2.71 10.68 -11.50
CA GLY A 60 1.62 10.39 -10.59
C GLY A 60 0.57 11.52 -10.55
N TYR A 61 -0.17 11.64 -9.46
CA TYR A 61 -1.15 12.68 -9.23
C TYR A 61 -0.58 13.76 -8.31
N GLY A 62 -0.07 14.85 -8.89
CA GLY A 62 0.60 15.95 -8.20
C GLY A 62 1.98 15.61 -7.66
N PHE A 63 2.10 14.48 -6.98
CA PHE A 63 3.36 13.85 -6.62
C PHE A 63 3.79 12.84 -7.70
N PRO A 64 5.09 12.70 -7.98
CA PRO A 64 5.55 11.57 -8.76
C PRO A 64 5.39 10.27 -7.96
N VAL A 65 5.04 9.18 -8.60
CA VAL A 65 5.18 7.85 -7.99
C VAL A 65 6.68 7.60 -7.74
N GLY A 66 7.03 6.92 -6.65
CA GLY A 66 8.42 6.83 -6.19
C GLY A 66 8.93 8.12 -5.53
N GLY A 67 8.07 9.13 -5.39
CA GLY A 67 8.39 10.38 -4.72
C GLY A 67 8.40 10.24 -3.19
N VAL A 68 9.37 10.90 -2.53
CA VAL A 68 9.45 11.00 -1.06
C VAL A 68 9.63 12.46 -0.67
N ALA A 69 8.80 12.92 0.26
CA ALA A 69 8.89 14.26 0.83
C ALA A 69 8.72 14.19 2.35
N ALA A 70 9.74 14.59 3.09
CA ALA A 70 9.64 14.77 4.53
C ALA A 70 9.02 16.15 4.81
N MET A 71 7.99 16.18 5.65
CA MET A 71 7.31 17.40 6.03
C MET A 71 7.53 17.66 7.52
N ASP A 72 7.69 18.92 7.89
CA ASP A 72 7.71 19.31 9.29
C ASP A 72 6.39 18.92 9.98
N ALA A 73 6.49 18.43 11.21
CA ALA A 73 5.30 17.91 11.91
C ALA A 73 4.31 19.03 12.32
N GLU A 74 4.79 20.23 12.59
CA GLU A 74 3.99 21.34 13.05
C GLU A 74 3.66 22.33 11.92
N GLU A 75 4.66 22.70 11.11
CA GLU A 75 4.53 23.69 10.04
C GLU A 75 4.29 23.08 8.66
N GLY A 76 4.40 21.77 8.54
CA GLY A 76 4.26 21.05 7.27
C GLY A 76 2.83 20.80 6.85
N MET A 77 2.69 20.42 5.60
CA MET A 77 1.41 20.08 4.98
C MET A 77 1.21 18.57 4.89
N ILE A 78 -0.05 18.15 4.92
CA ILE A 78 -0.44 16.80 4.54
C ILE A 78 -1.27 16.85 3.25
N SER A 79 -0.89 16.04 2.26
CA SER A 79 -1.53 16.00 0.94
C SER A 79 -2.10 14.61 0.66
N PRO A 80 -3.42 14.47 0.50
CA PRO A 80 -4.01 13.19 0.12
C PRO A 80 -3.53 12.67 -1.24
N GLY A 81 -3.28 13.56 -2.21
CA GLY A 81 -2.69 13.22 -3.49
C GLY A 81 -1.27 12.69 -3.38
N GLY A 82 -0.47 13.23 -2.44
CA GLY A 82 0.89 12.79 -2.16
C GLY A 82 0.96 11.41 -1.52
N VAL A 83 -0.01 11.08 -0.66
CA VAL A 83 -0.15 9.72 -0.10
C VAL A 83 -0.64 8.74 -1.17
N GLY A 84 -1.46 9.21 -2.10
CA GLY A 84 -1.98 8.44 -3.23
C GLY A 84 -3.37 7.84 -2.97
N TYR A 85 -4.00 7.46 -4.08
CA TYR A 85 -5.36 6.90 -4.06
C TYR A 85 -5.44 5.52 -3.41
N ASP A 86 -4.46 4.66 -3.65
CA ASP A 86 -4.39 3.36 -2.99
C ASP A 86 -3.50 3.44 -1.76
N ILE A 87 -4.06 4.03 -0.69
CA ILE A 87 -3.37 4.22 0.58
C ILE A 87 -2.80 2.88 1.06
N ASN A 88 -1.49 2.85 1.38
CA ASN A 88 -0.77 1.65 1.76
C ASN A 88 -0.80 0.56 0.67
N CYS A 89 -0.72 0.97 -0.62
CA CYS A 89 -0.35 0.04 -1.68
C CYS A 89 1.07 -0.44 -1.42
N GLY A 90 1.21 -1.71 -1.12
CA GLY A 90 2.48 -2.25 -0.68
C GLY A 90 2.58 -3.75 -0.92
N VAL A 91 3.73 -4.29 -0.60
CA VAL A 91 4.06 -5.70 -0.84
C VAL A 91 4.22 -6.47 0.45
N ARG A 92 3.95 -7.77 0.36
CA ARG A 92 4.33 -8.76 1.38
C ARG A 92 5.05 -9.90 0.68
N LEU A 93 6.27 -10.17 1.12
CA LEU A 93 7.02 -11.34 0.70
C LEU A 93 6.86 -12.44 1.75
N ILE A 94 6.44 -13.62 1.32
CA ILE A 94 6.27 -14.79 2.15
C ILE A 94 7.36 -15.78 1.78
N ARG A 95 8.21 -16.10 2.74
CA ARG A 95 9.17 -17.20 2.63
C ARG A 95 8.45 -18.51 2.87
N THR A 96 8.65 -19.50 2.01
CA THR A 96 8.20 -20.86 2.24
C THR A 96 9.38 -21.79 2.54
N ASN A 97 9.09 -22.98 3.05
CA ASN A 97 10.07 -24.05 3.19
C ASN A 97 10.15 -24.96 1.96
N LEU A 98 9.47 -24.58 0.88
CA LEU A 98 9.41 -25.35 -0.36
C LEU A 98 10.58 -25.02 -1.28
N ARG A 99 10.95 -26.01 -2.09
CA ARG A 99 11.94 -25.89 -3.16
C ARG A 99 11.25 -25.91 -4.51
N GLU A 100 11.90 -25.29 -5.52
CA GLU A 100 11.38 -25.24 -6.88
C GLU A 100 11.00 -26.62 -7.41
N GLU A 101 11.84 -27.62 -7.19
CA GLU A 101 11.64 -28.98 -7.68
C GLU A 101 10.34 -29.64 -7.15
N GLN A 102 9.91 -29.20 -5.96
CA GLN A 102 8.66 -29.68 -5.35
C GLN A 102 7.42 -29.01 -5.93
N VAL A 103 7.54 -27.75 -6.32
CA VAL A 103 6.41 -26.91 -6.79
C VAL A 103 6.25 -26.98 -8.29
N ARG A 104 7.35 -26.98 -9.07
CA ARG A 104 7.32 -26.95 -10.54
C ARG A 104 6.41 -28.00 -11.17
N PRO A 105 6.38 -29.28 -10.76
CA PRO A 105 5.50 -30.28 -11.35
C PRO A 105 4.00 -30.01 -11.15
N LYS A 106 3.64 -29.20 -10.14
CA LYS A 106 2.25 -28.86 -9.76
C LYS A 106 1.91 -27.40 -9.99
N LEU A 107 2.77 -26.64 -10.66
CA LEU A 107 2.65 -25.18 -10.78
C LEU A 107 1.34 -24.76 -11.44
N ASN A 108 0.91 -25.45 -12.48
CA ASN A 108 -0.33 -25.13 -13.19
C ASN A 108 -1.56 -25.32 -12.31
N ASP A 109 -1.60 -26.42 -11.53
CA ASP A 109 -2.70 -26.68 -10.61
C ASP A 109 -2.72 -25.63 -9.48
N LEU A 110 -1.55 -25.33 -8.92
CA LEU A 110 -1.39 -24.31 -7.90
C LEU A 110 -1.88 -22.93 -8.38
N VAL A 111 -1.44 -22.49 -9.57
CA VAL A 111 -1.86 -21.20 -10.13
C VAL A 111 -3.37 -21.15 -10.37
N ASN A 112 -3.95 -22.24 -10.88
CA ASN A 112 -5.39 -22.35 -11.09
C ASN A 112 -6.18 -22.30 -9.76
N ASP A 113 -5.68 -22.94 -8.71
CA ASP A 113 -6.33 -22.94 -7.42
C ASP A 113 -6.21 -21.58 -6.73
N LEU A 114 -5.05 -20.92 -6.81
CA LEU A 114 -4.86 -19.53 -6.36
C LEU A 114 -5.81 -18.57 -7.09
N PHE A 115 -5.92 -18.69 -8.42
CA PHE A 115 -6.81 -17.85 -9.22
C PHE A 115 -8.29 -18.02 -8.84
N LYS A 116 -8.72 -19.24 -8.50
CA LYS A 116 -10.10 -19.51 -8.06
C LYS A 116 -10.39 -19.01 -6.65
N SER A 117 -9.38 -19.05 -5.77
CA SER A 117 -9.55 -18.84 -4.34
C SER A 117 -9.30 -17.41 -3.89
N ILE A 118 -8.52 -16.65 -4.68
CA ILE A 118 -8.21 -15.26 -4.38
C ILE A 118 -8.94 -14.37 -5.39
N PRO A 119 -10.04 -13.71 -4.97
CA PRO A 119 -10.82 -12.86 -5.86
C PRO A 119 -9.96 -11.74 -6.45
N SER A 120 -9.95 -11.61 -7.77
CA SER A 120 -9.18 -10.61 -8.50
C SER A 120 -10.05 -9.84 -9.50
N GLY A 121 -9.58 -8.67 -9.96
CA GLY A 121 -10.28 -7.82 -10.92
C GLY A 121 -10.96 -6.59 -10.32
N VAL A 122 -11.41 -5.69 -11.20
CA VAL A 122 -12.09 -4.46 -10.81
C VAL A 122 -13.39 -4.79 -10.07
N GLY A 123 -13.55 -4.23 -8.86
CA GLY A 123 -14.76 -4.43 -8.06
C GLY A 123 -14.95 -5.83 -7.50
N SER A 124 -13.90 -6.68 -7.56
CA SER A 124 -13.94 -8.02 -6.96
C SER A 124 -14.33 -7.95 -5.49
N LYS A 125 -15.15 -8.88 -5.06
CA LYS A 125 -15.54 -9.04 -3.66
C LYS A 125 -14.56 -10.00 -2.99
N GLY A 126 -14.20 -9.69 -1.74
CA GLY A 126 -13.32 -10.52 -0.95
C GLY A 126 -13.95 -11.85 -0.51
N ALA A 127 -13.14 -12.69 0.09
CA ALA A 127 -13.56 -14.00 0.59
C ALA A 127 -14.58 -13.90 1.74
N ILE A 128 -14.58 -12.78 2.47
CA ILE A 128 -15.50 -12.52 3.56
C ILE A 128 -16.29 -11.22 3.31
N ARG A 129 -17.47 -11.15 3.88
CA ARG A 129 -18.30 -9.94 3.90
C ARG A 129 -18.37 -9.43 5.31
N LEU A 130 -17.91 -8.20 5.50
CA LEU A 130 -17.97 -7.51 6.79
C LEU A 130 -19.29 -6.76 6.93
N ASN A 131 -19.91 -6.85 8.10
CA ASN A 131 -20.90 -5.89 8.52
C ASN A 131 -20.22 -4.57 8.96
N GLN A 132 -21.00 -3.57 9.36
CA GLN A 132 -20.47 -2.26 9.72
C GLN A 132 -19.55 -2.30 10.95
N SER A 133 -19.93 -3.06 11.98
CA SER A 133 -19.15 -3.17 13.22
C SER A 133 -17.83 -3.92 12.98
N GLU A 134 -17.87 -5.01 12.24
CA GLU A 134 -16.68 -5.78 11.86
C GLU A 134 -15.71 -4.93 11.01
N LEU A 135 -16.24 -4.12 10.08
CA LEU A 135 -15.41 -3.20 9.33
C LEU A 135 -14.72 -2.20 10.26
N ASP A 136 -15.44 -1.62 11.21
CA ASP A 136 -14.87 -0.65 12.15
C ASP A 136 -13.76 -1.29 13.00
N GLU A 137 -13.92 -2.55 13.39
CA GLU A 137 -12.86 -3.31 14.08
C GLU A 137 -11.63 -3.51 13.19
N VAL A 138 -11.81 -3.89 11.92
CA VAL A 138 -10.71 -3.98 10.95
C VAL A 138 -9.98 -2.64 10.81
N LEU A 139 -10.72 -1.54 10.70
CA LEU A 139 -10.16 -0.19 10.54
C LEU A 139 -9.34 0.27 11.75
N VAL A 140 -9.68 -0.20 12.95
CA VAL A 140 -8.95 0.15 14.19
C VAL A 140 -7.85 -0.84 14.51
N ARG A 141 -8.06 -2.15 14.26
CA ARG A 141 -7.20 -3.21 14.78
C ARG A 141 -6.25 -3.83 13.73
N GLY A 142 -6.48 -3.53 12.45
CA GLY A 142 -5.58 -3.99 11.38
C GLY A 142 -5.40 -5.51 11.37
N VAL A 143 -4.15 -5.96 11.22
CA VAL A 143 -3.79 -7.40 11.17
C VAL A 143 -4.25 -8.16 12.41
N ARG A 144 -4.30 -7.52 13.58
CA ARG A 144 -4.71 -8.18 14.82
C ARG A 144 -6.15 -8.68 14.76
N TRP A 145 -7.05 -7.92 14.10
CA TRP A 145 -8.40 -8.42 13.82
C TRP A 145 -8.37 -9.73 13.01
N ALA A 146 -7.56 -9.78 11.97
CA ALA A 146 -7.46 -10.98 11.13
C ALA A 146 -6.91 -12.19 11.92
N ILE A 147 -5.89 -11.98 12.77
CA ILE A 147 -5.32 -13.02 13.64
C ILE A 147 -6.36 -13.59 14.61
N GLU A 148 -7.11 -12.73 15.28
CA GLU A 148 -8.14 -13.14 16.24
C GLU A 148 -9.30 -13.92 15.60
N HIS A 149 -9.52 -13.69 14.30
CA HIS A 149 -10.50 -14.44 13.51
C HIS A 149 -9.91 -15.69 12.83
N GLY A 150 -8.68 -16.09 13.19
CA GLY A 150 -8.04 -17.31 12.69
C GLY A 150 -7.38 -17.18 11.31
N TYR A 151 -7.16 -15.95 10.82
CA TYR A 151 -6.54 -15.68 9.52
C TYR A 151 -5.03 -15.36 9.62
N GLY A 152 -4.37 -15.88 10.63
CA GLY A 152 -2.94 -15.71 10.84
C GLY A 152 -2.50 -16.04 12.25
N THR A 153 -1.24 -15.71 12.55
CA THR A 153 -0.61 -15.90 13.86
C THR A 153 -0.01 -14.58 14.36
N ASN A 154 0.39 -14.54 15.63
CA ASN A 154 1.04 -13.35 16.18
C ASN A 154 2.35 -13.01 15.46
N ASP A 155 3.08 -14.02 14.98
CA ASP A 155 4.30 -13.82 14.21
C ASP A 155 4.06 -12.99 12.93
N ASP A 156 2.86 -13.07 12.34
CA ASP A 156 2.50 -12.27 11.16
C ASP A 156 2.40 -10.77 11.49
N ALA A 157 1.98 -10.44 12.70
CA ALA A 157 1.94 -9.05 13.16
C ALA A 157 3.36 -8.54 13.46
N ASP A 158 4.20 -9.34 14.10
CA ASP A 158 5.55 -8.96 14.54
C ASP A 158 6.47 -8.60 13.35
N VAL A 159 6.22 -9.18 12.17
CA VAL A 159 6.97 -8.89 10.94
C VAL A 159 6.26 -7.88 10.02
N CYS A 160 5.12 -7.34 10.45
CA CYS A 160 4.42 -6.30 9.73
C CYS A 160 4.82 -4.92 10.26
N GLU A 161 4.92 -3.94 9.38
CA GLU A 161 5.14 -2.54 9.76
C GLU A 161 4.11 -2.11 10.81
N GLU A 162 4.52 -1.34 11.81
CA GLU A 162 3.69 -0.92 12.96
C GLU A 162 3.00 -2.11 13.68
N ASN A 163 3.60 -3.29 13.64
CA ASN A 163 3.00 -4.54 14.12
C ASN A 163 1.60 -4.80 13.54
N GLY A 164 1.37 -4.32 12.31
CA GLY A 164 0.13 -4.47 11.55
C GLY A 164 -1.06 -3.66 12.08
N GLN A 165 -0.81 -2.68 12.95
CA GLN A 165 -1.85 -1.82 13.53
C GLN A 165 -1.36 -0.39 13.72
N MET A 166 -1.81 0.53 12.89
CA MET A 166 -1.59 1.96 13.10
C MET A 166 -2.54 2.47 14.19
N ALA A 167 -1.95 3.07 15.23
CA ALA A 167 -2.70 3.72 16.30
C ALA A 167 -3.42 4.98 15.80
N ASN A 168 -4.41 5.46 16.57
CA ASN A 168 -5.18 6.67 16.29
C ASN A 168 -5.98 6.65 14.97
N ALA A 169 -6.25 5.48 14.41
CA ALA A 169 -7.22 5.32 13.34
C ALA A 169 -8.63 5.61 13.88
N ASP A 170 -9.39 6.47 13.19
CA ASP A 170 -10.76 6.79 13.59
C ASP A 170 -11.76 6.50 12.45
N PRO A 171 -12.56 5.42 12.57
CA PRO A 171 -13.60 5.11 11.61
C PRO A 171 -14.63 6.21 11.41
N ASN A 172 -14.85 7.10 12.39
CA ASN A 172 -15.80 8.22 12.27
C ASN A 172 -15.34 9.30 11.29
N LYS A 173 -14.05 9.30 10.93
CA LYS A 173 -13.48 10.20 9.91
C LYS A 173 -13.58 9.66 8.50
N VAL A 174 -14.22 8.49 8.33
CA VAL A 174 -14.40 7.80 7.05
C VAL A 174 -15.85 7.94 6.59
N SER A 175 -16.05 8.33 5.32
CA SER A 175 -17.38 8.48 4.74
C SER A 175 -18.12 7.13 4.59
N ASP A 176 -19.45 7.18 4.65
CA ASP A 176 -20.29 6.00 4.37
C ASP A 176 -20.02 5.40 2.97
N LYS A 177 -19.63 6.25 2.02
CA LYS A 177 -19.28 5.81 0.67
C LYS A 177 -18.00 4.97 0.66
N ALA A 178 -16.97 5.38 1.42
CA ALA A 178 -15.75 4.60 1.57
C ALA A 178 -16.03 3.27 2.27
N ARG A 179 -16.81 3.26 3.34
CA ARG A 179 -17.24 2.06 4.05
C ARG A 179 -17.97 1.07 3.14
N LYS A 180 -18.96 1.53 2.37
CA LYS A 180 -19.72 0.71 1.40
C LYS A 180 -18.82 0.12 0.31
N ARG A 181 -17.76 0.82 -0.09
CA ARG A 181 -16.78 0.32 -1.05
C ARG A 181 -15.84 -0.71 -0.42
N GLY A 182 -15.41 -0.49 0.81
CA GLY A 182 -14.42 -1.32 1.51
C GLY A 182 -15.00 -2.65 2.02
N ALA A 183 -16.14 -2.62 2.71
CA ALA A 183 -16.72 -3.77 3.39
C ALA A 183 -16.78 -5.07 2.53
N PRO A 184 -17.11 -5.03 1.24
CA PRO A 184 -17.13 -6.24 0.41
C PRO A 184 -15.78 -6.61 -0.19
N GLN A 185 -14.69 -5.88 0.06
CA GLN A 185 -13.43 -6.05 -0.68
C GLN A 185 -12.27 -6.63 0.15
N LEU A 186 -12.45 -6.86 1.44
CA LEU A 186 -11.40 -7.45 2.27
C LEU A 186 -11.08 -8.88 1.81
N GLY A 187 -9.78 -9.19 1.65
CA GLY A 187 -9.34 -10.46 1.09
C GLY A 187 -9.46 -10.56 -0.43
N SER A 188 -9.40 -9.43 -1.14
CA SER A 188 -9.40 -9.42 -2.61
C SER A 188 -8.14 -8.75 -3.18
N LEU A 189 -7.64 -9.28 -4.28
CA LEU A 189 -6.39 -8.81 -4.88
C LEU A 189 -6.56 -7.51 -5.67
N GLY A 190 -7.62 -7.35 -6.43
CA GLY A 190 -7.82 -6.15 -7.25
C GLY A 190 -7.37 -6.28 -8.68
N SER A 191 -6.97 -5.15 -9.27
CA SER A 191 -6.57 -5.04 -10.68
C SER A 191 -5.47 -3.98 -10.84
N GLY A 192 -5.03 -3.78 -12.06
CA GLY A 192 -3.94 -2.85 -12.38
C GLY A 192 -2.59 -3.48 -12.04
N ASN A 193 -1.82 -2.78 -11.21
CA ASN A 193 -0.51 -3.23 -10.74
C ASN A 193 -0.56 -4.23 -9.56
N HIS A 194 -1.76 -4.62 -9.09
CA HIS A 194 -1.90 -5.62 -8.03
C HIS A 194 -1.70 -7.02 -8.56
N PHE A 195 -0.91 -7.81 -7.86
CA PHE A 195 -0.58 -9.18 -8.24
C PHE A 195 -0.30 -10.09 -7.04
N LEU A 196 -0.33 -11.39 -7.29
CA LEU A 196 0.23 -12.43 -6.45
C LEU A 196 1.11 -13.30 -7.34
N GLU A 197 2.36 -13.48 -6.95
CA GLU A 197 3.35 -14.26 -7.69
C GLU A 197 3.92 -15.38 -6.83
N VAL A 198 4.09 -16.56 -7.45
CA VAL A 198 4.89 -17.66 -6.91
C VAL A 198 6.26 -17.55 -7.55
N GLN A 199 7.25 -17.22 -6.76
CA GLN A 199 8.60 -16.88 -7.20
C GLN A 199 9.61 -17.94 -6.76
N ARG A 200 10.78 -17.92 -7.41
CA ARG A 200 11.97 -18.68 -7.01
C ARG A 200 13.09 -17.73 -6.63
N VAL A 201 13.80 -18.02 -5.57
CA VAL A 201 15.05 -17.32 -5.24
C VAL A 201 16.12 -17.73 -6.23
N GLU A 202 16.47 -16.83 -7.15
CA GLU A 202 17.41 -17.09 -8.24
C GLU A 202 18.86 -16.92 -7.79
N GLU A 203 19.17 -15.85 -7.07
CA GLU A 203 20.52 -15.49 -6.66
C GLU A 203 20.50 -14.84 -5.27
N ILE A 204 21.57 -15.05 -4.52
CA ILE A 204 21.82 -14.42 -3.21
C ILE A 204 23.01 -13.44 -3.40
N HIS A 205 22.74 -12.16 -3.17
CA HIS A 205 23.77 -11.11 -3.24
C HIS A 205 24.40 -10.81 -1.88
N ASP A 206 23.70 -11.11 -0.77
CA ASP A 206 24.15 -10.95 0.60
C ASP A 206 23.80 -12.21 1.40
N GLU A 207 24.81 -13.04 1.66
CA GLU A 207 24.64 -14.32 2.37
C GLU A 207 24.25 -14.13 3.84
N GLU A 208 24.71 -13.07 4.51
CA GLU A 208 24.34 -12.80 5.88
C GLU A 208 22.86 -12.36 6.00
N ALA A 209 22.43 -11.45 5.12
CA ALA A 209 21.03 -11.05 5.07
C ALA A 209 20.12 -12.23 4.73
N ALA A 210 20.48 -13.02 3.72
CA ALA A 210 19.72 -14.21 3.33
C ALA A 210 19.62 -15.22 4.48
N LYS A 211 20.70 -15.45 5.22
CA LYS A 211 20.70 -16.33 6.39
C LYS A 211 19.78 -15.81 7.50
N ARG A 212 19.81 -14.51 7.79
CA ARG A 212 18.90 -13.88 8.78
C ARG A 212 17.44 -14.00 8.37
N MET A 213 17.16 -13.83 7.10
CA MET A 213 15.80 -13.99 6.52
C MET A 213 15.42 -15.46 6.36
N GLY A 214 16.35 -16.40 6.49
CA GLY A 214 16.15 -17.83 6.27
C GLY A 214 15.87 -18.18 4.82
N ILE A 215 16.41 -17.40 3.87
CA ILE A 215 16.22 -17.57 2.42
C ILE A 215 17.45 -18.27 1.82
N GLN A 216 17.23 -19.21 0.92
CA GLN A 216 18.26 -19.91 0.19
C GLN A 216 17.94 -19.93 -1.32
N LYS A 217 18.97 -20.00 -2.15
CA LYS A 217 18.81 -20.20 -3.61
C LYS A 217 17.93 -21.43 -3.88
N GLY A 218 16.97 -21.30 -4.78
CA GLY A 218 15.99 -22.35 -5.12
C GLY A 218 14.80 -22.46 -4.15
N ASN A 219 14.74 -21.65 -3.07
CA ASN A 219 13.52 -21.55 -2.27
C ASN A 219 12.38 -20.95 -3.10
N VAL A 220 11.16 -21.38 -2.81
CA VAL A 220 9.94 -20.76 -3.33
C VAL A 220 9.47 -19.68 -2.37
N THR A 221 9.18 -18.51 -2.91
CA THR A 221 8.57 -17.40 -2.20
C THR A 221 7.26 -17.00 -2.85
N ILE A 222 6.42 -16.27 -2.10
CA ILE A 222 5.18 -15.70 -2.64
C ILE A 222 5.26 -14.21 -2.41
N LEU A 223 5.06 -13.42 -3.47
CA LEU A 223 4.97 -11.98 -3.39
C LEU A 223 3.54 -11.52 -3.65
N ILE A 224 3.00 -10.76 -2.70
CA ILE A 224 1.65 -10.18 -2.79
C ILE A 224 1.81 -8.67 -2.85
N HIS A 225 1.32 -8.06 -3.94
CA HIS A 225 1.22 -6.61 -4.07
C HIS A 225 -0.26 -6.22 -4.06
N CYS A 226 -0.69 -5.54 -3.01
CA CYS A 226 -2.06 -5.10 -2.85
C CYS A 226 -2.16 -3.97 -1.80
N GLY A 227 -3.23 -3.20 -1.84
CA GLY A 227 -3.45 -2.06 -0.96
C GLY A 227 -4.84 -2.03 -0.33
N SER A 228 -5.32 -0.81 -0.06
CA SER A 228 -6.59 -0.51 0.62
C SER A 228 -7.82 -0.60 -0.27
N ARG A 229 -7.66 -1.00 -1.52
CA ARG A 229 -8.73 -1.22 -2.48
C ARG A 229 -9.61 0.05 -2.64
N GLY A 230 -10.87 -0.14 -3.01
CA GLY A 230 -11.83 0.96 -3.16
C GLY A 230 -12.08 1.76 -1.89
N PHE A 231 -11.72 1.24 -0.72
CA PHE A 231 -11.80 1.93 0.57
C PHE A 231 -10.85 3.13 0.60
N GLY A 232 -9.55 2.90 0.50
CA GLY A 232 -8.53 3.97 0.53
C GLY A 232 -8.67 4.93 -0.64
N HIS A 233 -9.02 4.40 -1.83
CA HIS A 233 -9.31 5.24 -2.99
C HIS A 233 -10.41 6.26 -2.71
N GLN A 234 -11.49 5.86 -2.00
CA GLN A 234 -12.56 6.78 -1.64
C GLN A 234 -12.14 7.75 -0.54
N VAL A 235 -11.38 7.30 0.46
CA VAL A 235 -10.81 8.17 1.51
C VAL A 235 -9.96 9.26 0.87
N CYS A 236 -9.03 8.91 -0.01
CA CYS A 236 -8.22 9.88 -0.74
C CYS A 236 -9.08 10.88 -1.52
N SER A 237 -10.06 10.40 -2.30
CA SER A 237 -10.96 11.26 -3.09
C SER A 237 -11.76 12.24 -2.23
N ASP A 238 -12.24 11.80 -1.08
CA ASP A 238 -13.03 12.63 -0.17
C ASP A 238 -12.17 13.74 0.43
N TYR A 239 -10.96 13.40 0.88
CA TYR A 239 -10.05 14.36 1.51
C TYR A 239 -9.31 15.26 0.51
N LEU A 240 -9.11 14.84 -0.75
CA LEU A 240 -8.68 15.74 -1.81
C LEU A 240 -9.67 16.90 -1.97
N ARG A 241 -10.97 16.60 -2.05
CA ARG A 241 -12.01 17.62 -2.16
C ARG A 241 -12.06 18.54 -0.94
N ILE A 242 -11.91 17.97 0.28
CA ILE A 242 -11.85 18.75 1.53
C ILE A 242 -10.62 19.67 1.50
N SER A 243 -9.46 19.17 1.10
CA SER A 243 -8.22 19.95 1.00
C SER A 243 -8.33 21.07 -0.03
N GLU A 244 -8.91 20.81 -1.21
CA GLU A 244 -9.16 21.83 -2.24
C GLU A 244 -10.05 22.99 -1.70
N GLN A 245 -11.10 22.64 -0.95
CA GLN A 245 -12.00 23.63 -0.35
C GLN A 245 -11.33 24.45 0.76
N ALA A 246 -10.42 23.82 1.50
CA ALA A 246 -9.73 24.46 2.62
C ALA A 246 -8.54 25.36 2.21
N GLN A 247 -8.07 25.29 0.97
CA GLN A 247 -6.90 26.06 0.50
C GLN A 247 -7.06 27.58 0.73
N SER A 248 -8.23 28.15 0.47
CA SER A 248 -8.50 29.57 0.69
C SER A 248 -8.50 29.94 2.17
N LYS A 249 -8.99 29.06 3.03
CA LYS A 249 -8.98 29.22 4.52
C LYS A 249 -7.54 29.35 5.04
N TYR A 250 -6.63 28.55 4.50
CA TYR A 250 -5.22 28.52 4.94
C TYR A 250 -4.29 29.36 4.04
N LYS A 251 -4.83 30.05 3.05
CA LYS A 251 -4.07 30.90 2.09
C LYS A 251 -2.91 30.13 1.43
N ILE A 252 -3.13 28.84 1.14
CA ILE A 252 -2.14 28.00 0.49
C ILE A 252 -2.15 28.30 -1.00
N ASN A 253 -0.97 28.67 -1.53
CA ASN A 253 -0.77 28.85 -2.96
C ASN A 253 0.08 27.67 -3.49
N LEU A 254 -0.47 26.90 -4.42
CA LEU A 254 0.14 25.69 -4.96
C LEU A 254 0.63 25.91 -6.39
N ALA A 255 1.78 25.33 -6.71
CA ALA A 255 2.33 25.29 -8.06
C ALA A 255 1.45 24.41 -8.99
N ASP A 256 0.75 23.43 -8.42
CA ASP A 256 -0.16 22.52 -9.10
C ASP A 256 -1.35 22.21 -8.18
N ARG A 257 -2.58 22.32 -8.72
CA ARG A 257 -3.80 22.02 -7.95
C ARG A 257 -3.88 20.54 -7.49
N GLU A 258 -3.20 19.64 -8.19
CA GLU A 258 -3.11 18.22 -7.81
C GLU A 258 -2.34 18.00 -6.50
N LEU A 259 -1.56 19.02 -6.06
CA LEU A 259 -0.89 19.04 -4.75
C LEU A 259 -1.81 19.50 -3.60
N ALA A 260 -3.13 19.51 -3.79
CA ALA A 260 -4.06 19.92 -2.76
C ALA A 260 -3.66 19.36 -1.39
N CYS A 261 -3.47 20.26 -0.42
CA CYS A 261 -2.97 19.93 0.92
C CYS A 261 -3.55 20.88 1.96
N VAL A 262 -3.41 20.51 3.21
CA VAL A 262 -3.80 21.32 4.37
C VAL A 262 -2.68 21.27 5.42
N PRO A 263 -2.59 22.26 6.35
CA PRO A 263 -1.64 22.15 7.44
C PRO A 263 -1.85 20.86 8.23
N ASN A 264 -0.76 20.16 8.55
CA ASN A 264 -0.79 18.88 9.23
C ASN A 264 -1.51 18.93 10.60
N THR A 265 -1.42 20.07 11.28
CA THR A 265 -2.05 20.34 12.58
C THR A 265 -3.44 20.96 12.50
N SER A 266 -4.00 21.13 11.30
CA SER A 266 -5.36 21.61 11.11
C SER A 266 -6.41 20.52 11.39
N GLU A 267 -7.66 20.93 11.65
CA GLU A 267 -8.78 20.00 11.84
C GLU A 267 -8.95 19.04 10.64
N GLU A 268 -8.81 19.58 9.42
CA GLU A 268 -8.87 18.79 8.18
C GLU A 268 -7.68 17.83 8.06
N GLY A 269 -6.47 18.28 8.45
CA GLY A 269 -5.25 17.47 8.46
C GLY A 269 -5.32 16.32 9.47
N GLU A 270 -5.75 16.60 10.69
CA GLU A 270 -5.95 15.58 11.72
C GLU A 270 -7.03 14.55 11.32
N SER A 271 -8.14 15.05 10.77
CA SER A 271 -9.21 14.18 10.28
C SER A 271 -8.75 13.28 9.12
N TYR A 272 -7.98 13.84 8.18
CA TYR A 272 -7.41 13.04 7.10
C TYR A 272 -6.43 12.00 7.63
N ARG A 273 -5.53 12.35 8.53
CA ARG A 273 -4.56 11.44 9.12
C ARG A 273 -5.25 10.26 9.82
N ALA A 274 -6.30 10.52 10.59
CA ALA A 274 -7.07 9.47 11.27
C ALA A 274 -7.79 8.53 10.27
N ALA A 275 -8.36 9.07 9.18
CA ALA A 275 -8.97 8.29 8.11
C ALA A 275 -7.92 7.52 7.28
N MET A 276 -6.75 8.11 7.02
CA MET A 276 -5.61 7.47 6.37
C MET A 276 -5.12 6.28 7.20
N PHE A 277 -5.00 6.42 8.51
CA PHE A 277 -4.61 5.33 9.42
C PHE A 277 -5.61 4.17 9.38
N ALA A 278 -6.91 4.46 9.27
CA ALA A 278 -7.92 3.44 9.05
C ALA A 278 -7.71 2.70 7.71
N ALA A 279 -7.29 3.40 6.67
CA ALA A 279 -6.97 2.79 5.37
C ALA A 279 -5.66 1.97 5.41
N LEU A 280 -4.66 2.38 6.20
CA LEU A 280 -3.46 1.58 6.47
C LEU A 280 -3.83 0.24 7.10
N ASN A 281 -4.65 0.28 8.16
CA ASN A 281 -5.13 -0.91 8.87
C ASN A 281 -5.92 -1.85 7.94
N PHE A 282 -6.79 -1.30 7.11
CA PHE A 282 -7.53 -2.08 6.10
C PHE A 282 -6.59 -2.76 5.11
N ALA A 283 -5.59 -2.06 4.58
CA ALA A 283 -4.67 -2.60 3.60
C ALA A 283 -3.79 -3.72 4.17
N TRP A 284 -3.29 -3.58 5.40
CA TRP A 284 -2.56 -4.64 6.08
C TRP A 284 -3.43 -5.87 6.33
N SER A 285 -4.68 -5.67 6.79
CA SER A 285 -5.64 -6.77 6.96
C SER A 285 -5.96 -7.43 5.62
N ASN A 286 -6.08 -6.66 4.53
CA ASN A 286 -6.33 -7.19 3.20
C ASN A 286 -5.18 -8.10 2.73
N ARG A 287 -3.91 -7.66 2.88
CA ARG A 287 -2.75 -8.50 2.57
C ARG A 287 -2.65 -9.72 3.48
N GLN A 288 -3.03 -9.61 4.76
CA GLN A 288 -3.08 -10.75 5.69
C GLN A 288 -4.10 -11.80 5.23
N MET A 289 -5.29 -11.36 4.82
CA MET A 289 -6.32 -12.28 4.30
C MET A 289 -5.86 -12.98 3.02
N ILE A 290 -5.24 -12.25 2.08
CA ILE A 290 -4.70 -12.85 0.85
C ILE A 290 -3.57 -13.84 1.20
N THR A 291 -2.70 -13.51 2.16
CA THR A 291 -1.67 -14.42 2.67
C THR A 291 -2.28 -15.74 3.17
N HIS A 292 -3.28 -15.65 4.05
CA HIS A 292 -3.97 -16.81 4.58
C HIS A 292 -4.57 -17.68 3.47
N LEU A 293 -5.31 -17.07 2.54
CA LEU A 293 -5.91 -17.76 1.39
C LEU A 293 -4.86 -18.43 0.49
N SER A 294 -3.72 -17.79 0.27
CA SER A 294 -2.65 -18.36 -0.55
C SER A 294 -1.96 -19.55 0.13
N LEU A 295 -1.69 -19.46 1.44
CA LEU A 295 -1.01 -20.51 2.19
C LEU A 295 -1.83 -21.79 2.31
N ILE A 296 -3.15 -21.73 2.39
CA ILE A 296 -4.03 -22.92 2.37
C ILE A 296 -3.76 -23.79 1.15
N HIS A 297 -3.55 -23.18 -0.02
CA HIS A 297 -3.32 -23.90 -1.27
C HIS A 297 -1.86 -24.33 -1.47
N ILE A 298 -0.92 -23.66 -0.85
CA ILE A 298 0.53 -23.90 -1.00
C ILE A 298 1.03 -24.91 0.00
N SER A 299 0.53 -24.87 1.25
CA SER A 299 0.95 -25.77 2.31
C SER A 299 0.34 -27.16 2.22
N GLU A 300 -0.79 -27.32 1.53
CA GLU A 300 -1.49 -28.61 1.36
C GLU A 300 -1.77 -28.97 -0.13
N PRO A 301 -0.77 -29.03 -1.02
CA PRO A 301 -1.01 -29.34 -2.44
C PRO A 301 -1.48 -30.77 -2.70
N THR A 302 -1.75 -31.59 -1.65
CA THR A 302 -2.03 -33.02 -1.77
C THR A 302 -3.33 -33.50 -1.11
N ARG A 303 -4.20 -32.60 -0.60
CA ARG A 303 -5.50 -33.02 -0.03
C ARG A 303 -6.67 -32.69 -0.94
N PRO A 304 -7.16 -33.66 -1.75
CA PRO A 304 -8.42 -33.49 -2.50
C PRO A 304 -9.67 -33.42 -1.61
N GLU A 305 -9.60 -33.83 -0.33
CA GLU A 305 -10.77 -34.17 0.46
C GLU A 305 -11.33 -33.08 1.38
N ARG A 306 -10.69 -31.92 1.53
CA ARG A 306 -11.25 -30.84 2.37
C ARG A 306 -12.20 -29.86 1.67
N ARG A 307 -12.59 -30.14 0.42
CA ARG A 307 -13.62 -29.33 -0.30
C ARG A 307 -15.04 -29.47 0.24
N ALA A 308 -15.32 -30.48 1.05
CA ALA A 308 -16.68 -30.74 1.59
C ALA A 308 -16.97 -30.01 2.90
N ASP A 309 -15.96 -29.65 3.69
CA ASP A 309 -16.18 -29.14 5.05
C ASP A 309 -16.20 -27.61 5.17
N ALA A 310 -15.84 -26.87 4.11
CA ALA A 310 -15.93 -25.39 4.11
C ALA A 310 -17.35 -24.85 3.92
N GLY A 311 -18.33 -25.73 3.70
CA GLY A 311 -19.76 -25.39 3.53
C GLY A 311 -20.62 -25.52 4.80
N GLY A 312 -20.06 -25.86 5.93
CA GLY A 312 -20.78 -26.33 7.10
C GLY A 312 -20.74 -25.50 8.38
N MET A 313 -20.31 -24.23 8.35
CA MET A 313 -20.42 -23.36 9.53
C MET A 313 -20.96 -21.99 9.18
N VAL A 314 -22.25 -21.95 8.89
CA VAL A 314 -23.09 -20.78 9.15
C VAL A 314 -24.31 -21.31 9.89
N LYS A 315 -24.29 -21.21 11.20
CA LYS A 315 -25.46 -21.08 12.05
C LYS A 315 -25.21 -20.02 13.08
#